data_5d25ffe5ce2b660ace0add45a73d4aa8
#
_entry.id   5d25ffe5ce2b660ace0add45a73d4aa8
#
_cell.length_a   1.000
_cell.length_b   1.000
_cell.length_c   1.000
_cell.angle_alpha   90.00
_cell.angle_beta   90.00
_cell.angle_gamma   90.00
#
_symmetry.space_group_name_H-M   'P 1'
#
loop_
_entity.id
_entity.type
_entity.pdbx_description
1 polymer ?
#
loop_
_entity_poly.entity_id
_entity_poly.type
_entity_poly.pdbx_seq_one_letter_code
_entity_poly.pdbx_strand_id
1 'polypeptide(L)'
;MQSLRAVAINGVAVRLVLNLESVQLGIDQASPCGLLVNELVSNALKHGFPAGRTGEVRIDLRVLDDQGMLQLCVEDNGIGLPDYFESRRKQSLGLRLATDLARQIGGTLQVGPHPKAAFSVSFRIVELKVLASE
;
A
#
# COMPACT_ATOMS: atom_id res chain seq x y z
N MET A 1 -7.67 -14.68 1.16
CA MET A 1 -7.88 -14.71 2.62
C MET A 1 -8.08 -13.30 3.14
N GLN A 2 -9.09 -13.12 3.95
CA GLN A 2 -9.44 -11.82 4.49
C GLN A 2 -9.30 -11.84 6.01
N SER A 3 -8.60 -10.88 6.57
CA SER A 3 -8.53 -10.73 8.01
C SER A 3 -8.81 -9.31 8.43
N LEU A 4 -9.40 -9.17 9.62
CA LEU A 4 -9.80 -7.90 10.20
C LEU A 4 -9.03 -7.66 11.48
N ARG A 5 -8.46 -6.47 11.60
CA ARG A 5 -7.83 -6.03 12.83
C ARG A 5 -8.30 -4.62 13.18
N ALA A 6 -8.50 -4.38 14.47
CA ALA A 6 -8.80 -3.05 14.96
C ALA A 6 -7.51 -2.40 15.45
N VAL A 7 -7.28 -1.16 15.06
CA VAL A 7 -6.15 -0.35 15.52
C VAL A 7 -6.72 0.90 16.16
N ALA A 8 -6.31 1.18 17.40
CA ALA A 8 -6.75 2.37 18.10
C ALA A 8 -5.82 3.54 17.80
N ILE A 9 -6.39 4.65 17.35
CA ILE A 9 -5.66 5.89 17.08
C ILE A 9 -6.39 7.02 17.79
N ASN A 10 -5.69 7.74 18.65
CA ASN A 10 -6.29 8.80 19.44
C ASN A 10 -7.54 8.34 20.21
N GLY A 11 -7.52 7.08 20.71
CA GLY A 11 -8.63 6.50 21.44
C GLY A 11 -9.79 6.02 20.57
N VAL A 12 -9.66 6.06 19.23
CA VAL A 12 -10.70 5.64 18.31
C VAL A 12 -10.19 4.45 17.50
N ALA A 13 -11.02 3.43 17.35
CA ALA A 13 -10.66 2.22 16.62
C ALA A 13 -10.85 2.42 15.11
N VAL A 14 -9.79 2.17 14.36
CA VAL A 14 -9.82 2.08 12.90
C VAL A 14 -9.56 0.62 12.55
N ARG A 15 -10.38 0.05 11.65
CA ARG A 15 -10.24 -1.34 11.25
C ARG A 15 -9.24 -1.47 10.11
N LEU A 16 -8.38 -2.47 10.20
CA LEU A 16 -7.54 -2.88 9.08
C LEU A 16 -8.20 -4.10 8.42
N VAL A 17 -8.46 -3.99 7.12
CA VAL A 17 -9.04 -5.07 6.33
C VAL A 17 -7.97 -5.55 5.36
N LEU A 18 -7.57 -6.81 5.49
CA LEU A 18 -6.55 -7.42 4.64
C LEU A 18 -7.22 -8.38 3.67
N ASN A 19 -6.94 -8.19 2.39
CA ASN A 19 -7.44 -9.07 1.33
C ASN A 19 -6.24 -9.44 0.45
N LEU A 20 -5.54 -10.50 0.86
CA LEU A 20 -4.25 -10.84 0.28
C LEU A 20 -4.34 -12.19 -0.42
N GLU A 21 -4.00 -12.21 -1.70
CA GLU A 21 -3.77 -13.46 -2.40
C GLU A 21 -2.40 -14.01 -2.01
N SER A 22 -2.31 -15.34 -1.94
CA SER A 22 -1.06 -16.00 -1.59
C SER A 22 -0.08 -15.92 -2.76
N VAL A 23 1.05 -15.28 -2.51
CA VAL A 23 2.12 -15.12 -3.51
C VAL A 23 3.46 -15.30 -2.83
N GLN A 24 4.47 -15.67 -3.62
CA GLN A 24 5.84 -15.77 -3.15
C GLN A 24 6.68 -14.70 -3.83
N LEU A 25 7.32 -13.87 -3.03
CA LEU A 25 8.22 -12.84 -3.50
C LEU A 25 9.62 -13.14 -2.99
N GLY A 26 10.64 -12.91 -3.83
CA GLY A 26 12.01 -12.90 -3.37
C GLY A 26 12.21 -11.77 -2.37
N ILE A 27 13.23 -11.90 -1.51
CA ILE A 27 13.49 -10.91 -0.46
C ILE A 27 13.74 -9.52 -1.03
N ASP A 28 14.29 -9.41 -2.23
CA ASP A 28 14.57 -8.13 -2.88
C ASP A 28 13.29 -7.35 -3.22
N GLN A 29 12.18 -8.05 -3.40
CA GLN A 29 10.87 -7.41 -3.59
C GLN A 29 10.03 -7.41 -2.32
N ALA A 30 10.10 -8.49 -1.54
CA ALA A 30 9.28 -8.63 -0.33
C ALA A 30 9.61 -7.55 0.70
N SER A 31 10.88 -7.25 0.89
CA SER A 31 11.32 -6.26 1.87
C SER A 31 10.84 -4.85 1.53
N PRO A 32 11.11 -4.30 0.33
CA PRO A 32 10.58 -2.98 0.00
C PRO A 32 9.04 -2.97 -0.11
N CYS A 33 8.42 -4.07 -0.51
CA CYS A 33 6.96 -4.16 -0.55
C CYS A 33 6.36 -4.01 0.85
N GLY A 34 6.92 -4.68 1.85
CA GLY A 34 6.49 -4.56 3.23
C GLY A 34 6.67 -3.15 3.78
N LEU A 35 7.79 -2.51 3.47
CA LEU A 35 8.04 -1.13 3.87
C LEU A 35 7.05 -0.17 3.20
N LEU A 36 6.73 -0.41 1.93
CA LEU A 36 5.76 0.40 1.20
C LEU A 36 4.38 0.31 1.84
N VAL A 37 3.92 -0.90 2.16
CA VAL A 37 2.64 -1.09 2.84
C VAL A 37 2.65 -0.34 4.17
N ASN A 38 3.71 -0.47 4.94
CA ASN A 38 3.83 0.20 6.23
C ASN A 38 3.71 1.73 6.09
N GLU A 39 4.39 2.31 5.11
CA GLU A 39 4.32 3.76 4.87
C GLU A 39 2.91 4.20 4.46
N LEU A 40 2.27 3.47 3.55
CA LEU A 40 0.94 3.83 3.08
C LEU A 40 -0.11 3.67 4.18
N VAL A 41 -0.05 2.60 4.97
CA VAL A 41 -0.95 2.40 6.09
C VAL A 41 -0.73 3.47 7.16
N SER A 42 0.52 3.76 7.49
CA SER A 42 0.87 4.78 8.47
C SER A 42 0.32 6.15 8.06
N ASN A 43 0.46 6.51 6.79
CA ASN A 43 -0.10 7.76 6.27
C ASN A 43 -1.62 7.79 6.37
N ALA A 44 -2.29 6.68 6.03
CA ALA A 44 -3.75 6.59 6.14
C ALA A 44 -4.20 6.80 7.58
N LEU A 45 -3.52 6.16 8.53
CA LEU A 45 -3.85 6.26 9.95
C LEU A 45 -3.61 7.67 10.50
N LYS A 46 -2.57 8.36 10.02
CA LYS A 46 -2.24 9.70 10.49
C LYS A 46 -3.17 10.78 9.92
N HIS A 47 -3.60 10.63 8.69
CA HIS A 47 -4.25 11.70 7.95
C HIS A 47 -5.70 11.44 7.59
N GLY A 48 -6.12 10.18 7.56
CA GLY A 48 -7.45 9.81 7.12
C GLY A 48 -8.54 9.96 8.19
N PHE A 49 -8.17 9.90 9.48
CA PHE A 49 -9.14 9.76 10.55
C PHE A 49 -8.92 10.74 11.70
N PRO A 50 -9.08 12.04 11.43
CA PRO A 50 -8.89 13.05 12.47
C PRO A 50 -10.05 13.08 13.46
N ALA A 51 -9.78 13.59 14.67
CA ALA A 51 -10.80 14.01 15.64
C ALA A 51 -11.86 12.95 15.95
N GLY A 52 -11.45 11.71 16.15
CA GLY A 52 -12.38 10.65 16.56
C GLY A 52 -13.13 9.99 15.42
N ARG A 53 -12.79 10.27 14.18
CA ARG A 53 -13.42 9.63 13.03
C ARG A 53 -13.07 8.14 12.99
N THR A 54 -14.09 7.30 12.86
CA THR A 54 -13.90 5.86 12.69
C THR A 54 -13.86 5.51 11.20
N GLY A 55 -13.42 4.32 10.88
CA GLY A 55 -13.41 3.83 9.53
C GLY A 55 -12.52 2.62 9.36
N GLU A 56 -12.05 2.42 8.13
CA GLU A 56 -11.18 1.29 7.83
C GLU A 56 -10.11 1.66 6.83
N VAL A 57 -8.99 0.94 6.92
CA VAL A 57 -7.92 0.93 5.93
C VAL A 57 -7.91 -0.45 5.31
N ARG A 58 -8.03 -0.50 4.01
CA ARG A 58 -8.06 -1.75 3.24
C ARG A 58 -6.74 -1.94 2.53
N ILE A 59 -6.18 -3.13 2.65
CA ILE A 59 -4.95 -3.52 1.97
C ILE A 59 -5.27 -4.71 1.10
N ASP A 60 -5.13 -4.54 -0.21
CA ASP A 60 -5.38 -5.60 -1.18
C ASP A 60 -4.09 -5.96 -1.91
N LEU A 61 -3.85 -7.24 -2.08
CA LEU A 61 -2.78 -7.74 -2.94
C LEU A 61 -3.39 -8.80 -3.85
N ARG A 62 -3.38 -8.55 -5.15
CA ARG A 62 -4.03 -9.40 -6.13
C ARG A 62 -3.10 -9.78 -7.25
N VAL A 63 -3.26 -11.01 -7.72
CA VAL A 63 -2.61 -11.48 -8.95
C VAL A 63 -3.47 -11.01 -10.12
N LEU A 64 -2.89 -10.26 -11.04
CA LEU A 64 -3.62 -9.69 -12.16
C LEU A 64 -3.65 -10.59 -13.38
N ASP A 65 -2.63 -11.42 -13.56
CA ASP A 65 -2.53 -12.33 -14.71
C ASP A 65 -1.76 -13.59 -14.30
N ASP A 66 -1.57 -14.51 -15.25
CA ASP A 66 -0.83 -15.75 -15.02
C ASP A 66 0.68 -15.59 -15.27
N GLN A 67 1.14 -14.37 -15.51
CA GLN A 67 2.56 -14.08 -15.80
C GLN A 67 3.27 -13.39 -14.64
N GLY A 68 2.67 -13.38 -13.47
CA GLY A 68 3.28 -12.82 -12.27
C GLY A 68 3.11 -11.33 -12.09
N MET A 69 2.11 -10.72 -12.74
CA MET A 69 1.78 -9.32 -12.48
C MET A 69 0.90 -9.22 -11.24
N LEU A 70 1.35 -8.43 -10.28
CA LEU A 70 0.64 -8.19 -9.03
C LEU A 70 0.18 -6.75 -8.94
N GLN A 71 -0.89 -6.53 -8.17
CA GLN A 71 -1.31 -5.19 -7.79
C GLN A 71 -1.45 -5.12 -6.29
N LEU A 72 -0.75 -4.17 -5.69
CA LEU A 72 -0.90 -3.81 -4.29
C LEU A 72 -1.72 -2.53 -4.23
N CYS A 73 -2.75 -2.51 -3.38
CA CYS A 73 -3.57 -1.32 -3.18
C CYS A 73 -3.79 -1.09 -1.69
N VAL A 74 -3.62 0.15 -1.25
CA VAL A 74 -3.94 0.58 0.11
C VAL A 74 -4.92 1.74 -0.01
N GLU A 75 -6.09 1.58 0.57
CA GLU A 75 -7.19 2.52 0.46
C GLU A 75 -7.82 2.73 1.82
N ASP A 76 -8.17 3.96 2.15
CA ASP A 76 -8.93 4.24 3.36
C ASP A 76 -10.24 4.95 3.02
N ASN A 77 -11.22 4.82 3.93
CA ASN A 77 -12.50 5.49 3.81
C ASN A 77 -12.61 6.69 4.75
N GLY A 78 -11.48 7.30 5.08
CA GLY A 78 -11.42 8.50 5.89
C GLY A 78 -11.86 9.74 5.14
N ILE A 79 -11.23 10.87 5.47
CA ILE A 79 -11.62 12.16 4.90
C ILE A 79 -11.25 12.35 3.42
N GLY A 80 -10.44 11.43 2.86
CA GLY A 80 -9.98 11.56 1.49
C GLY A 80 -8.77 12.48 1.36
N LEU A 81 -8.36 12.73 0.12
CA LEU A 81 -7.21 13.56 -0.18
C LEU A 81 -7.65 15.02 -0.37
N PRO A 82 -6.85 15.98 0.13
CA PRO A 82 -7.15 17.39 -0.11
C PRO A 82 -6.93 17.80 -1.56
N ASP A 83 -7.57 18.87 -1.99
CA ASP A 83 -7.47 19.36 -3.37
C ASP A 83 -6.04 19.67 -3.79
N TYR A 84 -5.19 20.07 -2.84
CA TYR A 84 -3.79 20.43 -3.10
C TYR A 84 -2.84 19.24 -2.95
N PHE A 85 -3.36 18.01 -2.88
CA PHE A 85 -2.53 16.83 -2.60
C PHE A 85 -1.39 16.68 -3.60
N GLU A 86 -1.69 16.77 -4.89
CA GLU A 86 -0.67 16.56 -5.92
C GLU A 86 0.46 17.57 -5.86
N SER A 87 0.17 18.81 -5.50
CA SER A 87 1.22 19.83 -5.37
C SER A 87 2.07 19.63 -4.12
N ARG A 88 1.54 18.98 -3.09
CA ARG A 88 2.22 18.77 -1.82
C ARG A 88 2.88 17.40 -1.69
N ARG A 89 2.50 16.45 -2.51
CA ARG A 89 2.96 15.06 -2.37
C ARG A 89 4.48 14.94 -2.48
N LYS A 90 5.14 15.73 -3.31
CA LYS A 90 6.59 15.71 -3.47
C LYS A 90 7.33 16.27 -2.24
N GLN A 91 6.65 17.02 -1.40
CA GLN A 91 7.23 17.59 -0.18
C GLN A 91 7.10 16.66 1.02
N SER A 92 6.25 15.62 0.93
CA SER A 92 6.08 14.65 1.99
C SER A 92 7.21 13.63 1.94
N LEU A 93 7.95 13.49 3.04
CA LEU A 93 9.01 12.49 3.13
C LEU A 93 8.46 11.08 2.98
N GLY A 94 7.33 10.79 3.65
CA GLY A 94 6.70 9.46 3.58
C GLY A 94 6.25 9.09 2.18
N LEU A 95 5.68 10.03 1.44
CA LEU A 95 5.24 9.78 0.07
C LEU A 95 6.40 9.68 -0.91
N ARG A 96 7.48 10.43 -0.68
CA ARG A 96 8.71 10.27 -1.45
C ARG A 96 9.30 8.88 -1.24
N LEU A 97 9.35 8.43 0.01
CA LEU A 97 9.81 7.10 0.35
C LEU A 97 8.93 6.03 -0.31
N ALA A 98 7.61 6.19 -0.24
CA ALA A 98 6.68 5.27 -0.88
C ALA A 98 6.89 5.20 -2.39
N THR A 99 7.10 6.35 -3.03
CA THR A 99 7.40 6.42 -4.47
C THR A 99 8.68 5.65 -4.81
N ASP A 100 9.72 5.84 -4.01
CA ASP A 100 10.99 5.16 -4.23
C ASP A 100 10.89 3.65 -3.99
N LEU A 101 10.14 3.24 -2.96
CA LEU A 101 9.90 1.83 -2.68
C LEU A 101 9.11 1.16 -3.80
N ALA A 102 8.12 1.85 -4.35
CA ALA A 102 7.36 1.34 -5.50
C ALA A 102 8.29 1.08 -6.69
N ARG A 103 9.22 1.99 -6.95
CA ARG A 103 10.21 1.80 -8.02
C ARG A 103 11.12 0.61 -7.75
N GLN A 104 11.52 0.41 -6.51
CA GLN A 104 12.40 -0.73 -6.15
C GLN A 104 11.75 -2.08 -6.44
N ILE A 105 10.43 -2.18 -6.32
CA ILE A 105 9.74 -3.43 -6.65
C ILE A 105 9.35 -3.53 -8.12
N GLY A 106 9.65 -2.51 -8.90
CA GLY A 106 9.43 -2.53 -10.35
C GLY A 106 8.14 -1.88 -10.81
N GLY A 107 7.52 -1.06 -9.97
CA GLY A 107 6.28 -0.39 -10.32
C GLY A 107 6.33 1.12 -10.15
N THR A 108 5.21 1.75 -10.37
CA THR A 108 5.01 3.19 -10.18
C THR A 108 3.82 3.40 -9.26
N LEU A 109 3.97 4.26 -8.27
CA LEU A 109 2.90 4.56 -7.34
C LEU A 109 1.84 5.41 -8.03
N GLN A 110 0.60 4.91 -8.02
CA GLN A 110 -0.57 5.60 -8.52
C GLN A 110 -1.41 6.09 -7.36
N VAL A 111 -2.00 7.26 -7.50
CA VAL A 111 -2.84 7.87 -6.46
C VAL A 111 -4.19 8.21 -7.05
N GLY A 112 -5.23 7.91 -6.31
CA GLY A 112 -6.58 8.30 -6.70
C GLY A 112 -7.41 7.20 -7.31
N PRO A 113 -8.53 7.58 -7.95
CA PRO A 113 -8.90 8.96 -8.33
C PRO A 113 -9.28 9.83 -7.14
N HIS A 114 -8.87 11.11 -7.20
CA HIS A 114 -9.24 12.11 -6.21
C HIS A 114 -10.78 12.25 -6.14
N PRO A 115 -11.40 12.47 -4.97
CA PRO A 115 -10.79 12.73 -3.65
C PRO A 115 -10.45 11.49 -2.83
N LYS A 116 -10.53 10.32 -3.42
CA LYS A 116 -10.33 9.05 -2.72
C LYS A 116 -8.88 8.85 -2.33
N ALA A 117 -8.63 8.49 -1.08
CA ALA A 117 -7.29 8.19 -0.58
C ALA A 117 -6.96 6.73 -0.90
N ALA A 118 -6.63 6.47 -2.16
CA ALA A 118 -6.28 5.16 -2.67
C ALA A 118 -4.91 5.23 -3.34
N PHE A 119 -4.02 4.35 -2.94
CA PHE A 119 -2.66 4.25 -3.46
C PHE A 119 -2.46 2.85 -3.99
N SER A 120 -1.94 2.74 -5.20
CA SER A 120 -1.73 1.42 -5.80
C SER A 120 -0.42 1.38 -6.57
N VAL A 121 0.10 0.18 -6.68
CA VAL A 121 1.26 -0.11 -7.51
C VAL A 121 1.09 -1.48 -8.14
N SER A 122 1.34 -1.55 -9.45
CA SER A 122 1.37 -2.82 -10.19
C SER A 122 2.81 -3.13 -10.51
N PHE A 123 3.21 -4.36 -10.26
CA PHE A 123 4.60 -4.79 -10.48
C PHE A 123 4.64 -6.26 -10.81
N ARG A 124 5.71 -6.66 -11.48
CA ARG A 124 5.91 -8.05 -11.88
C ARG A 124 6.83 -8.75 -10.89
N ILE A 125 6.47 -9.98 -10.55
CA ILE A 125 7.34 -10.84 -9.71
C ILE A 125 8.62 -11.09 -10.49
N VAL A 126 9.75 -10.82 -9.84
CA VAL A 126 11.06 -11.19 -10.38
C VAL A 126 11.36 -12.60 -9.88
N GLU A 127 11.44 -13.55 -10.82
CA GLU A 127 11.81 -14.91 -10.48
C GLU A 127 13.29 -14.98 -10.17
N LEU A 128 13.61 -15.48 -8.97
CA LEU A 128 14.97 -15.88 -8.65
C LEU A 128 15.26 -17.14 -9.45
N LYS A 129 16.07 -17.01 -10.50
CA LYS A 129 16.65 -18.17 -11.13
C LYS A 129 17.66 -18.75 -10.16
N VAL A 130 17.24 -19.78 -9.44
CA VAL A 130 18.19 -20.60 -8.74
C VAL A 130 19.04 -21.25 -9.83
N LEU A 131 20.30 -20.88 -9.88
CA LEU A 131 21.25 -21.63 -10.69
C LEU A 131 21.20 -23.05 -10.14
N ALA A 132 20.56 -23.93 -10.88
CA ALA A 132 20.53 -25.32 -10.53
C ALA A 132 21.97 -25.82 -10.60
N SER A 133 22.58 -26.00 -9.46
CA SER A 133 23.83 -26.72 -9.39
C SER A 133 23.47 -28.18 -9.45
N GLU A 134 23.62 -28.73 -10.60
CA GLU A 134 23.44 -30.15 -10.82
C GLU A 134 24.68 -30.89 -10.34
#